data_ceb95b299345940740baf86ad8422ae4
#
_entry.id   ceb95b299345940740baf86ad8422ae4
#
_cell.length_a   1.000
_cell.length_b   1.000
_cell.length_c   1.000
_cell.angle_alpha   90.00
_cell.angle_beta   90.00
_cell.angle_gamma   90.00
#
_symmetry.space_group_name_H-M   'P 1'
#
loop_
_entity.id
_entity.type
_entity.pdbx_description
1 polymer ?
#
loop_
_entity_poly.entity_id
_entity_poly.type
_entity_poly.pdbx_seq_one_letter_code
_entity_poly.pdbx_strand_id
1 'polypeptide(L)'
;LCKEPEYRVTPRGREVTDILVAVNRAYGKSDYIPCICWGRNAIYASGLKVGTYLQCKGRIQSRVFMKEGNAKTAYEVSLVSLKAIM
;
A
#
# COMPACT_ATOMS: atom_id res chain seq x y z
N LEU A 1 9.13 3.10 1.45
CA LEU A 1 8.81 1.79 0.86
C LEU A 1 9.71 0.73 1.46
N CYS A 2 9.15 -0.23 2.18
CA CYS A 2 9.96 -1.20 2.94
C CYS A 2 9.97 -2.61 2.35
N LYS A 3 9.21 -2.88 1.30
CA LYS A 3 9.34 -4.12 0.53
C LYS A 3 8.99 -3.83 -0.93
N GLU A 4 9.32 -4.77 -1.81
CA GLU A 4 9.03 -4.58 -3.23
C GLU A 4 7.53 -4.48 -3.48
N PRO A 5 7.10 -3.58 -4.39
CA PRO A 5 5.70 -3.47 -4.76
C PRO A 5 5.20 -4.78 -5.41
N GLU A 6 3.96 -5.13 -5.12
CA GLU A 6 3.33 -6.30 -5.71
C GLU A 6 2.25 -5.84 -6.69
N TYR A 7 2.58 -5.87 -7.96
CA TYR A 7 1.65 -5.50 -9.03
C TYR A 7 0.81 -6.70 -9.44
N ARG A 8 -0.47 -6.46 -9.67
CA ARG A 8 -1.39 -7.48 -10.17
C ARG A 8 -2.52 -6.83 -10.94
N VAL A 9 -3.20 -7.66 -11.73
CA VAL A 9 -4.40 -7.23 -12.45
C VAL A 9 -5.57 -8.01 -11.87
N THR A 10 -6.63 -7.30 -11.50
CA THR A 10 -7.83 -7.95 -10.93
C THR A 10 -8.58 -8.72 -12.01
N PRO A 11 -9.49 -9.64 -11.64
CA PRO A 11 -10.31 -10.35 -12.62
C PRO A 11 -11.11 -9.45 -13.55
N ARG A 12 -11.39 -8.21 -13.14
CA ARG A 12 -12.07 -7.22 -13.96
C ARG A 12 -11.13 -6.39 -14.82
N GLY A 13 -9.84 -6.71 -14.83
CA GLY A 13 -8.86 -6.02 -15.66
C GLY A 13 -8.33 -4.73 -15.07
N ARG A 14 -8.53 -4.48 -13.79
CA ARG A 14 -8.01 -3.26 -13.14
C ARG A 14 -6.60 -3.50 -12.62
N GLU A 15 -5.73 -2.52 -12.83
CA GLU A 15 -4.37 -2.56 -12.35
C GLU A 15 -4.30 -2.16 -10.88
N VAL A 16 -3.61 -2.95 -10.08
CA VAL A 16 -3.47 -2.74 -8.63
C VAL A 16 -2.04 -3.02 -8.23
N THR A 17 -1.50 -2.19 -7.37
CA THR A 17 -0.18 -2.45 -6.75
C THR A 17 -0.32 -2.31 -5.24
N ASP A 18 0.09 -3.35 -4.52
CA ASP A 18 0.16 -3.32 -3.07
C ASP A 18 1.57 -2.90 -2.65
N ILE A 19 1.66 -1.94 -1.75
CA ILE A 19 2.93 -1.49 -1.20
C ILE A 19 2.85 -1.44 0.32
N LEU A 20 4.00 -1.55 0.96
CA LEU A 20 4.10 -1.42 2.42
C LEU A 20 5.00 -0.24 2.72
N VAL A 21 4.45 0.75 3.42
CA VAL A 21 5.13 1.99 3.74
C VAL A 21 5.46 2.03 5.23
N ALA A 22 6.71 2.30 5.55
CA ALA A 22 7.13 2.51 6.93
C ALA A 22 7.01 3.99 7.27
N VAL A 23 6.29 4.29 8.33
CA VAL A 23 6.14 5.66 8.84
C VAL A 23 6.85 5.74 10.17
N ASN A 24 7.86 6.59 10.25
CA ASN A 24 8.64 6.74 11.48
C ASN A 24 7.89 7.61 12.48
N ARG A 25 7.81 7.12 13.71
CA ARG A 25 7.26 7.88 14.82
C ARG A 25 8.38 8.38 15.72
N ALA A 26 8.05 9.29 16.63
CA ALA A 26 8.96 9.71 17.67
C ALA A 26 9.47 8.49 18.45
N TYR A 27 10.62 8.62 19.08
CA TYR A 27 11.25 7.57 19.90
C TYR A 27 11.70 6.32 19.12
N GLY A 28 11.99 6.49 17.84
CA GLY A 28 12.58 5.42 17.05
C GLY A 28 11.64 4.28 16.66
N LYS A 29 10.35 4.46 16.85
CA LYS A 29 9.36 3.46 16.45
C LYS A 29 8.88 3.72 15.04
N SER A 30 8.48 2.64 14.36
CA SER A 30 7.93 2.74 13.01
C SER A 30 6.62 1.96 12.91
N ASP A 31 5.68 2.52 12.16
CA ASP A 31 4.47 1.82 11.79
C ASP A 31 4.60 1.37 10.35
N TYR A 32 4.17 0.14 10.09
CA TYR A 32 4.17 -0.42 8.73
C TYR A 32 2.75 -0.42 8.23
N ILE A 33 2.50 0.42 7.22
CA ILE A 33 1.15 0.67 6.74
C ILE A 33 0.97 0.07 5.35
N PRO A 34 0.08 -0.93 5.20
CA PRO A 34 -0.23 -1.46 3.88
C PRO A 34 -1.05 -0.45 3.10
N CYS A 35 -0.63 -0.20 1.86
CA CYS A 35 -1.29 0.73 0.96
C CYS A 35 -1.64 0.02 -0.34
N ILE A 36 -2.73 0.45 -0.95
CA ILE A 36 -3.16 -0.08 -2.24
C ILE A 36 -3.24 1.06 -3.24
N CYS A 37 -2.71 0.83 -4.43
CA CYS A 37 -2.69 1.80 -5.52
C CYS A 37 -3.46 1.25 -6.71
N TRP A 38 -4.26 2.10 -7.35
CA TRP A 38 -5.12 1.72 -8.47
C TRP A 38 -4.77 2.51 -9.72
N GLY A 39 -4.92 1.89 -10.89
CA GLY A 39 -4.76 2.55 -12.17
C GLY A 39 -3.38 3.15 -12.37
N ARG A 40 -3.31 4.44 -12.67
CA ARG A 40 -2.02 5.13 -12.89
C ARG A 40 -1.10 5.03 -11.69
N ASN A 41 -1.66 5.14 -10.49
CA ASN A 41 -0.86 5.02 -9.27
C ASN A 41 -0.29 3.61 -9.14
N ALA A 42 -1.00 2.60 -9.59
CA ALA A 42 -0.50 1.23 -9.57
C ALA A 42 0.72 1.07 -10.48
N ILE A 43 0.65 1.64 -11.67
CA ILE A 43 1.77 1.58 -12.63
C ILE A 43 2.98 2.33 -12.06
N TYR A 44 2.75 3.51 -11.53
CA TYR A 44 3.81 4.30 -10.90
C TYR A 44 4.45 3.54 -9.74
N ALA A 45 3.63 2.98 -8.85
CA ALA A 45 4.10 2.26 -7.68
C ALA A 45 4.88 1.00 -8.05
N SER A 46 4.49 0.32 -9.13
CA SER A 46 5.15 -0.92 -9.55
C SER A 46 6.62 -0.72 -9.94
N GLY A 47 6.99 0.50 -10.30
CA GLY A 47 8.36 0.83 -10.66
C GLY A 47 9.22 1.35 -9.52
N LEU A 48 8.67 1.47 -8.32
CA LEU A 48 9.41 2.00 -7.17
C LEU A 48 10.34 0.94 -6.58
N LYS A 49 11.45 1.42 -6.02
CA LYS A 49 12.43 0.56 -5.39
C LYS A 49 12.31 0.62 -3.88
N VAL A 50 12.65 -0.48 -3.23
CA VAL A 50 12.74 -0.53 -1.77
C VAL A 50 13.72 0.54 -1.29
N GLY A 51 13.34 1.22 -0.22
CA GLY A 51 14.12 2.33 0.33
C GLY A 51 13.70 3.70 -0.19
N THR A 52 12.80 3.76 -1.16
CA THR A 52 12.30 5.02 -1.69
C THR A 52 11.46 5.74 -0.63
N TYR A 53 11.71 7.03 -0.46
CA TYR A 53 10.88 7.89 0.38
C TYR A 53 9.68 8.36 -0.42
N LEU A 54 8.50 8.23 0.18
CA LEU A 54 7.23 8.52 -0.50
C LEU A 54 6.42 9.54 0.26
N GLN A 55 5.76 10.40 -0.49
CA GLN A 55 4.69 11.24 0.02
C GLN A 55 3.39 10.64 -0.48
N CYS A 56 2.54 10.21 0.44
CA CYS A 56 1.32 9.49 0.11
C CYS A 56 0.11 10.21 0.71
N LYS A 57 -0.98 10.19 -0.04
CA LYS A 57 -2.25 10.72 0.42
C LYS A 57 -3.34 9.75 0.02
N GLY A 58 -4.22 9.41 0.95
CA GLY A 58 -5.26 8.46 0.67
C GLY A 58 -6.23 8.38 1.83
N ARG A 59 -7.10 7.37 1.78
CA ARG A 59 -8.04 7.14 2.87
C ARG A 59 -7.96 5.72 3.36
N ILE A 60 -8.20 5.57 4.66
CA ILE A 60 -8.20 4.27 5.31
C ILE A 60 -9.47 3.52 4.93
N GLN A 61 -9.31 2.27 4.56
CA GLN A 61 -10.45 1.38 4.31
C GLN A 61 -10.21 0.06 5.01
N SER A 62 -11.27 -0.63 5.32
CA SER A 62 -11.22 -1.94 5.93
C SER A 62 -11.81 -2.98 5.01
N ARG A 63 -11.36 -4.20 5.17
CA ARG A 63 -11.98 -5.34 4.48
C ARG A 63 -12.03 -6.52 5.44
N VAL A 64 -13.09 -7.30 5.30
CA VAL A 64 -13.27 -8.51 6.09
C VAL A 64 -12.87 -9.70 5.23
N PHE A 65 -12.11 -10.62 5.82
CA PHE A 65 -11.72 -11.85 5.14
C PHE A 65 -11.83 -13.01 6.15
N MET A 66 -11.94 -14.21 5.59
CA MET A 66 -12.03 -15.42 6.43
C MET A 66 -10.66 -16.06 6.54
N LYS A 67 -10.28 -16.38 7.76
CA LYS A 67 -9.05 -17.10 8.03
C LYS A 67 -9.32 -18.14 9.12
N GLU A 68 -9.06 -19.39 8.80
CA GLU A 68 -9.26 -20.51 9.72
C GLU A 68 -10.68 -20.56 10.30
N GLY A 69 -11.67 -20.22 9.47
CA GLY A 69 -13.08 -20.23 9.89
C GLY A 69 -13.52 -19.01 10.69
N ASN A 70 -12.61 -18.05 10.93
CA ASN A 70 -12.94 -16.84 11.66
C ASN A 70 -12.89 -15.62 10.76
N ALA A 71 -13.83 -14.70 10.97
CA ALA A 71 -13.79 -13.42 10.26
C ALA A 71 -12.71 -12.52 10.84
N LYS A 72 -11.87 -11.97 9.99
CA LYS A 72 -10.81 -11.03 10.35
C LYS A 72 -11.01 -9.74 9.58
N THR A 73 -10.64 -8.63 10.20
CA THR A 73 -10.68 -7.32 9.54
C THR A 73 -9.26 -6.82 9.33
N ALA A 74 -8.96 -6.47 8.10
CA ALA A 74 -7.70 -5.83 7.74
C ALA A 74 -7.94 -4.39 7.37
N TYR A 75 -7.00 -3.52 7.72
CA TYR A 75 -7.04 -2.10 7.37
C TYR A 75 -5.92 -1.80 6.40
N GLU A 76 -6.24 -0.99 5.40
CA GLU A 76 -5.25 -0.55 4.42
C GLU A 76 -5.57 0.88 3.99
N VAL A 77 -4.60 1.56 3.40
CA VAL A 77 -4.80 2.91 2.88
C VAL A 77 -4.92 2.83 1.36
N SER A 78 -6.08 3.28 0.84
CA SER A 78 -6.28 3.40 -0.60
C SER A 78 -5.71 4.74 -1.03
N LEU A 79 -4.60 4.71 -1.77
CA LEU A 79 -3.89 5.93 -2.14
C LEU A 79 -4.57 6.64 -3.29
N VAL A 80 -4.79 7.95 -3.12
CA VAL A 80 -5.27 8.83 -4.19
C VAL A 80 -4.11 9.63 -4.79
N SER A 81 -3.00 9.75 -4.05
CA SER A 81 -1.82 10.45 -4.53
C SER A 81 -0.58 9.77 -3.97
N LEU A 82 0.42 9.61 -4.82
CA LEU A 82 1.65 8.91 -4.47
C LEU A 82 2.79 9.59 -5.23
N LYS A 83 3.83 9.98 -4.49
CA LYS A 83 4.95 10.69 -5.07
C LYS A 83 6.25 10.28 -4.39
N ALA A 84 7.24 9.93 -5.17
CA ALA A 84 8.59 9.71 -4.64
C ALA A 84 9.24 11.05 -4.33
N ILE A 85 9.84 11.15 -3.16
CA ILE A 85 10.58 12.35 -2.76
C ILE A 85 12.05 12.01 -2.58
N MET A 86 12.87 12.94 -3.01
CA MET A 86 14.33 12.77 -2.97
C MET A 86 14.91 13.27 -1.66
#